data_474ddd41e1ac34ff3106c0bb401bffae
#
_entry.id   474ddd41e1ac34ff3106c0bb401bffae
#
_cell.length_a   1.000
_cell.length_b   1.000
_cell.length_c   1.000
_cell.angle_alpha   90.00
_cell.angle_beta   90.00
_cell.angle_gamma   90.00
#
_symmetry.space_group_name_H-M   'P 1'
#
loop_
_entity.id
_entity.type
_entity.pdbx_description
1 polymer ?
#
loop_
_entity_poly.entity_id
_entity_poly.type
_entity_poly.pdbx_seq_one_letter_code
_entity_poly.pdbx_strand_id
1 'polypeptide(L)'
;MALSRRALLQGATTSATAGLLAAGAAVVSRPARARAAQALRPPGALDEPDFLAACVRCGLCVRDCPPHNLQLSQWGDGLAADVAIGTPYFEARAIPCEMCEDLPCVKACPTGALDPLLTDISQARMGLAVLIDHESCLNFLGLRCDVCYRVCPVIDQAITLEKVSNPRSDRHAMLLPTVHAEACTGCGKCEHSCVLERAAIKVLPRALAQGELGPHYRKGWESTNRQGKPQFAQPEQRLPAQTDDLGPLRSGAQPYPAPRAASEPAP
;
A
#
# COMPACT_ATOMS: atom_id res chain seq x y z
N MET A 1 -51.81 -2.33 49.30
CA MET A 1 -50.86 -3.44 49.07
C MET A 1 -49.45 -2.90 49.18
N ALA A 2 -48.74 -3.20 50.27
CA ALA A 2 -47.38 -2.74 50.47
C ALA A 2 -46.39 -3.69 49.78
N LEU A 3 -45.66 -3.21 48.79
CA LEU A 3 -44.58 -3.97 48.15
C LEU A 3 -43.45 -4.22 49.15
N SER A 4 -43.13 -5.47 49.41
CA SER A 4 -42.08 -5.84 50.34
C SER A 4 -40.71 -5.43 49.77
N ARG A 5 -39.82 -4.93 50.65
CA ARG A 5 -38.43 -4.53 50.28
C ARG A 5 -37.69 -5.68 49.56
N ARG A 6 -38.01 -6.92 49.86
CA ARG A 6 -37.43 -8.11 49.20
C ARG A 6 -37.86 -8.24 47.73
N ALA A 7 -39.11 -7.91 47.40
CA ALA A 7 -39.60 -7.96 46.03
C ALA A 7 -39.00 -6.87 45.15
N LEU A 8 -38.74 -5.68 45.75
CA LEU A 8 -38.03 -4.59 45.04
C LEU A 8 -36.57 -4.94 44.74
N LEU A 9 -35.87 -5.56 45.68
CA LEU A 9 -34.46 -5.93 45.49
C LEU A 9 -34.31 -7.07 44.48
N GLN A 10 -35.23 -8.04 44.48
CA GLN A 10 -35.22 -9.12 43.48
C GLN A 10 -35.58 -8.63 42.07
N GLY A 11 -36.48 -7.66 41.94
CA GLY A 11 -36.79 -7.03 40.66
C GLY A 11 -35.65 -6.21 40.10
N ALA A 12 -34.90 -5.50 40.96
CA ALA A 12 -33.76 -4.69 40.56
C ALA A 12 -32.57 -5.54 40.07
N THR A 13 -32.28 -6.66 40.72
CA THR A 13 -31.16 -7.55 40.32
C THR A 13 -31.48 -8.27 39.01
N THR A 14 -32.69 -8.72 38.76
CA THR A 14 -33.07 -9.37 37.50
C THR A 14 -33.08 -8.40 36.32
N SER A 15 -33.50 -7.17 36.55
CA SER A 15 -33.45 -6.12 35.50
C SER A 15 -32.01 -5.70 35.16
N ALA A 16 -31.13 -5.62 36.16
CA ALA A 16 -29.71 -5.26 35.93
C ALA A 16 -28.95 -6.36 35.17
N THR A 17 -29.20 -7.65 35.50
CA THR A 17 -28.57 -8.77 34.80
C THR A 17 -29.09 -8.92 33.38
N ALA A 18 -30.37 -8.72 33.13
CA ALA A 18 -30.94 -8.73 31.78
C ALA A 18 -30.40 -7.58 30.92
N GLY A 19 -30.21 -6.38 31.50
CA GLY A 19 -29.62 -5.23 30.84
C GLY A 19 -28.16 -5.47 30.47
N LEU A 20 -27.37 -6.08 31.37
CA LEU A 20 -25.94 -6.40 31.10
C LEU A 20 -25.80 -7.48 30.03
N LEU A 21 -26.67 -8.51 30.03
CA LEU A 21 -26.67 -9.55 28.99
C LEU A 21 -27.12 -9.01 27.63
N ALA A 22 -28.09 -8.12 27.58
CA ALA A 22 -28.53 -7.46 26.36
C ALA A 22 -27.46 -6.50 25.81
N ALA A 23 -26.76 -5.75 26.67
CA ALA A 23 -25.65 -4.91 26.27
C ALA A 23 -24.44 -5.73 25.77
N GLY A 24 -24.13 -6.85 26.43
CA GLY A 24 -23.11 -7.80 25.99
C GLY A 24 -23.44 -8.42 24.64
N ALA A 25 -24.69 -8.84 24.42
CA ALA A 25 -25.15 -9.37 23.13
C ALA A 25 -25.13 -8.32 22.02
N ALA A 26 -25.45 -7.06 22.32
CA ALA A 26 -25.38 -5.96 21.36
C ALA A 26 -23.94 -5.59 20.96
N VAL A 27 -22.97 -5.80 21.85
CA VAL A 27 -21.54 -5.61 21.54
C VAL A 27 -21.02 -6.76 20.68
N VAL A 28 -21.46 -8.00 20.93
CA VAL A 28 -21.04 -9.18 20.15
C VAL A 28 -21.73 -9.23 18.78
N SER A 29 -22.97 -8.71 18.68
CA SER A 29 -23.75 -8.71 17.43
C SER A 29 -23.54 -7.47 16.56
N ARG A 30 -22.62 -6.55 16.90
CA ARG A 30 -22.13 -5.61 15.91
C ARG A 30 -21.44 -6.45 14.83
N PRO A 31 -21.97 -6.46 13.58
CA PRO A 31 -21.21 -7.06 12.51
C PRO A 31 -19.86 -6.37 12.55
N ALA A 32 -18.81 -7.12 12.85
CA ALA A 32 -17.47 -6.64 12.58
C ALA A 32 -17.52 -6.25 11.11
N ARG A 33 -17.65 -4.96 10.83
CA ARG A 33 -17.39 -4.46 9.48
C ARG A 33 -16.02 -5.01 9.19
N ALA A 34 -15.98 -6.00 8.31
CA ALA A 34 -14.72 -6.58 7.89
C ALA A 34 -13.92 -5.42 7.34
N ARG A 35 -13.04 -4.85 8.18
CA ARG A 35 -12.03 -3.91 7.68
C ARG A 35 -11.28 -4.69 6.63
N ALA A 36 -11.18 -4.12 5.45
CA ALA A 36 -10.38 -4.71 4.40
C ALA A 36 -9.04 -5.10 5.00
N ALA A 37 -8.64 -6.36 4.87
CA ALA A 37 -7.42 -6.85 5.46
C ALA A 37 -6.26 -5.97 5.01
N GLN A 38 -5.48 -5.47 5.95
CA GLN A 38 -4.33 -4.60 5.66
C GLN A 38 -3.08 -5.40 5.27
N ALA A 39 -3.23 -6.68 4.98
CA ALA A 39 -2.14 -7.58 4.63
C ALA A 39 -2.11 -7.89 3.14
N LEU A 40 -0.91 -7.88 2.58
CA LEU A 40 -0.67 -8.39 1.23
C LEU A 40 -0.65 -9.91 1.28
N ARG A 41 -1.51 -10.55 0.49
CA ARG A 41 -1.62 -12.00 0.42
C ARG A 41 -0.70 -12.61 -0.64
N PRO A 42 -0.32 -13.89 -0.51
CA PRO A 42 0.44 -14.60 -1.54
C PRO A 42 -0.24 -14.56 -2.91
N PRO A 43 0.51 -14.81 -4.01
CA PRO A 43 -0.09 -14.98 -5.33
C PRO A 43 -1.22 -16.00 -5.32
N GLY A 44 -2.29 -15.72 -6.06
CA GLY A 44 -3.44 -16.61 -6.18
C GLY A 44 -4.35 -16.63 -4.96
N ALA A 45 -4.12 -15.81 -3.93
CA ALA A 45 -5.06 -15.75 -2.80
C ALA A 45 -6.46 -15.36 -3.29
N LEU A 46 -7.47 -16.10 -2.83
CA LEU A 46 -8.88 -15.78 -3.05
C LEU A 46 -9.22 -14.43 -2.39
N ASP A 47 -10.41 -13.92 -2.64
CA ASP A 47 -10.92 -12.76 -1.89
C ASP A 47 -10.90 -13.05 -0.39
N GLU A 48 -10.62 -12.02 0.42
CA GLU A 48 -10.28 -12.20 1.84
C GLU A 48 -11.26 -13.09 2.63
N PRO A 49 -12.60 -12.98 2.48
CA PRO A 49 -13.53 -13.88 3.18
C PRO A 49 -13.36 -15.35 2.78
N ASP A 50 -13.23 -15.61 1.49
CA ASP A 50 -13.07 -16.97 0.94
C ASP A 50 -11.69 -17.54 1.23
N PHE A 51 -10.66 -16.69 1.18
CA PHE A 51 -9.31 -17.02 1.60
C PHE A 51 -9.29 -17.47 3.07
N LEU A 52 -9.90 -16.70 3.96
CA LEU A 52 -9.95 -17.03 5.40
C LEU A 52 -10.76 -18.30 5.69
N ALA A 53 -11.79 -18.57 4.91
CA ALA A 53 -12.58 -19.79 5.02
C ALA A 53 -11.82 -21.04 4.55
N ALA A 54 -11.03 -20.92 3.48
CA ALA A 54 -10.27 -22.02 2.88
C ALA A 54 -8.91 -22.27 3.55
N CYS A 55 -8.26 -21.22 4.10
CA CYS A 55 -6.92 -21.30 4.66
C CYS A 55 -6.87 -22.05 5.98
N VAL A 56 -6.30 -23.24 5.99
CA VAL A 56 -6.07 -24.06 7.19
C VAL A 56 -4.83 -23.68 7.99
N ARG A 57 -4.12 -22.61 7.60
CA ARG A 57 -2.96 -22.04 8.31
C ARG A 57 -1.80 -23.03 8.47
N CYS A 58 -1.62 -23.94 7.52
CA CYS A 58 -0.60 -24.99 7.57
C CYS A 58 0.85 -24.50 7.36
N GLY A 59 1.04 -23.29 6.83
CA GLY A 59 2.36 -22.70 6.59
C GLY A 59 3.13 -23.27 5.41
N LEU A 60 2.58 -24.19 4.61
CA LEU A 60 3.29 -24.79 3.47
C LEU A 60 3.71 -23.77 2.43
N CYS A 61 2.84 -22.79 2.12
CA CYS A 61 3.16 -21.70 1.18
C CYS A 61 4.31 -20.82 1.69
N VAL A 62 4.46 -20.66 3.02
CA VAL A 62 5.57 -19.93 3.64
C VAL A 62 6.86 -20.73 3.52
N ARG A 63 6.82 -22.02 3.80
CA ARG A 63 7.98 -22.92 3.71
C ARG A 63 8.51 -23.03 2.28
N ASP A 64 7.62 -23.14 1.31
CA ASP A 64 7.98 -23.41 -0.08
C ASP A 64 8.24 -22.11 -0.88
N CYS A 65 8.19 -20.94 -0.23
CA CYS A 65 8.55 -19.66 -0.82
C CYS A 65 10.07 -19.49 -0.91
N PRO A 66 10.71 -19.50 -2.11
CA PRO A 66 12.16 -19.45 -2.23
C PRO A 66 12.82 -18.20 -1.63
N PRO A 67 12.27 -16.97 -1.82
CA PRO A 67 12.83 -15.78 -1.19
C PRO A 67 12.45 -15.61 0.28
N HIS A 68 11.66 -16.54 0.87
CA HIS A 68 11.17 -16.46 2.24
C HIS A 68 10.51 -15.14 2.62
N ASN A 69 9.79 -14.53 1.66
CA ASN A 69 9.08 -13.27 1.87
C ASN A 69 7.74 -13.45 2.60
N LEU A 70 7.20 -14.66 2.59
CA LEU A 70 5.94 -14.96 3.27
C LEU A 70 6.17 -15.22 4.75
N GLN A 71 5.27 -14.67 5.57
CA GLN A 71 5.27 -14.83 7.02
C GLN A 71 3.87 -15.23 7.47
N LEU A 72 3.77 -15.92 8.61
CA LEU A 72 2.48 -16.16 9.27
C LEU A 72 2.21 -15.02 10.25
N SER A 73 1.03 -14.45 10.20
CA SER A 73 0.62 -13.38 11.11
C SER A 73 0.62 -13.88 12.55
N GLN A 74 1.18 -13.09 13.47
CA GLN A 74 1.28 -13.40 14.89
C GLN A 74 0.49 -12.39 15.72
N TRP A 75 0.22 -12.74 16.97
CA TRP A 75 -0.39 -11.81 17.90
C TRP A 75 0.59 -10.68 18.25
N GLY A 76 0.18 -9.44 18.02
CA GLY A 76 0.98 -8.27 18.36
C GLY A 76 1.86 -7.72 17.24
N ASP A 77 1.87 -8.32 16.07
CA ASP A 77 2.46 -7.72 14.88
C ASP A 77 1.71 -6.41 14.56
N GLY A 78 2.37 -5.27 14.61
CA GLY A 78 1.74 -3.96 14.48
C GLY A 78 0.94 -3.75 13.19
N LEU A 79 1.33 -4.44 12.12
CA LEU A 79 0.62 -4.52 10.83
C LEU A 79 -0.50 -5.57 10.84
N ALA A 80 -0.38 -6.57 11.72
CA ALA A 80 -1.24 -7.73 11.78
C ALA A 80 -2.43 -7.58 12.75
N ALA A 81 -2.61 -6.44 13.41
CA ALA A 81 -3.72 -6.24 14.35
C ALA A 81 -5.10 -6.47 13.72
N ASP A 82 -5.22 -6.25 12.42
CA ASP A 82 -6.46 -6.45 11.63
C ASP A 82 -6.38 -7.70 10.73
N VAL A 83 -5.32 -8.50 10.80
CA VAL A 83 -5.10 -9.70 9.98
C VAL A 83 -5.36 -10.95 10.82
N ALA A 84 -6.07 -11.94 10.26
CA ALA A 84 -6.37 -13.18 10.96
C ALA A 84 -5.07 -13.94 11.31
N ILE A 85 -4.90 -14.25 12.59
CA ILE A 85 -3.69 -14.89 13.12
C ILE A 85 -3.42 -16.23 12.42
N GLY A 86 -2.14 -16.49 12.13
CA GLY A 86 -1.66 -17.70 11.48
C GLY A 86 -1.85 -17.71 9.96
N THR A 87 -2.40 -16.65 9.36
CA THR A 87 -2.55 -16.58 7.91
C THR A 87 -1.30 -16.00 7.24
N PRO A 88 -0.93 -16.48 6.03
CA PRO A 88 0.26 -15.99 5.33
C PRO A 88 0.05 -14.58 4.79
N TYR A 89 1.09 -13.76 4.91
CA TYR A 89 1.18 -12.42 4.35
C TYR A 89 2.64 -12.09 4.00
N PHE A 90 2.87 -11.01 3.30
CA PHE A 90 4.20 -10.45 3.09
C PHE A 90 4.21 -8.94 3.24
N GLU A 91 5.39 -8.43 3.53
CA GLU A 91 5.64 -6.99 3.65
C GLU A 91 6.48 -6.53 2.47
N ALA A 92 5.85 -5.78 1.55
CA ALA A 92 6.46 -5.37 0.29
C ALA A 92 7.76 -4.57 0.48
N ARG A 93 7.84 -3.74 1.52
CA ARG A 93 9.03 -2.94 1.82
C ARG A 93 10.20 -3.79 2.31
N ALA A 94 9.94 -4.82 3.10
CA ALA A 94 10.97 -5.69 3.65
C ALA A 94 11.51 -6.67 2.59
N ILE A 95 10.66 -7.56 2.11
CA ILE A 95 11.02 -8.54 1.08
C ILE A 95 9.86 -8.67 0.09
N PRO A 96 9.99 -8.13 -1.13
CA PRO A 96 8.94 -8.18 -2.14
C PRO A 96 8.75 -9.59 -2.70
N CYS A 97 7.63 -9.83 -3.40
CA CYS A 97 7.44 -11.07 -4.13
C CYS A 97 8.38 -11.12 -5.34
N GLU A 98 9.15 -12.21 -5.49
CA GLU A 98 10.08 -12.39 -6.60
C GLU A 98 9.39 -12.76 -7.92
N MET A 99 8.07 -12.99 -7.92
CA MET A 99 7.32 -13.33 -9.13
C MET A 99 7.82 -14.65 -9.79
N CYS A 100 7.94 -15.70 -8.98
CA CYS A 100 8.38 -17.01 -9.45
C CYS A 100 7.44 -17.56 -10.52
N GLU A 101 7.97 -17.96 -11.67
CA GLU A 101 7.18 -18.49 -12.79
C GLU A 101 6.47 -19.82 -12.46
N ASP A 102 7.11 -20.63 -11.61
CA ASP A 102 6.61 -21.95 -11.19
C ASP A 102 5.59 -21.90 -10.05
N LEU A 103 5.34 -20.72 -9.44
CA LEU A 103 4.34 -20.50 -8.40
C LEU A 103 4.40 -21.52 -7.24
N PRO A 104 5.56 -21.73 -6.58
CA PRO A 104 5.71 -22.80 -5.60
C PRO A 104 4.77 -22.63 -4.40
N CYS A 105 4.49 -21.40 -3.97
CA CYS A 105 3.54 -21.12 -2.88
C CYS A 105 2.10 -21.55 -3.23
N VAL A 106 1.67 -21.38 -4.49
CA VAL A 106 0.35 -21.78 -4.96
C VAL A 106 0.26 -23.31 -5.02
N LYS A 107 1.28 -23.95 -5.61
CA LYS A 107 1.35 -25.42 -5.70
C LYS A 107 1.38 -26.11 -4.34
N ALA A 108 1.97 -25.46 -3.34
CA ALA A 108 2.04 -25.98 -1.98
C ALA A 108 0.72 -25.89 -1.21
N CYS A 109 -0.28 -25.13 -1.70
CA CYS A 109 -1.54 -24.93 -1.00
C CYS A 109 -2.47 -26.13 -1.16
N PRO A 110 -2.75 -26.92 -0.08
CA PRO A 110 -3.56 -28.14 -0.21
C PRO A 110 -5.06 -27.89 -0.28
N THR A 111 -5.52 -26.70 0.10
CA THR A 111 -6.95 -26.39 0.26
C THR A 111 -7.52 -25.49 -0.83
N GLY A 112 -6.66 -25.02 -1.76
CA GLY A 112 -7.09 -24.07 -2.77
C GLY A 112 -7.36 -22.64 -2.24
N ALA A 113 -6.94 -22.32 -1.01
CA ALA A 113 -6.95 -20.93 -0.53
C ALA A 113 -6.09 -20.02 -1.41
N LEU A 114 -5.07 -20.58 -2.03
CA LEU A 114 -4.37 -20.01 -3.18
C LEU A 114 -4.87 -20.76 -4.42
N ASP A 115 -5.44 -20.03 -5.37
CA ASP A 115 -6.11 -20.57 -6.53
C ASP A 115 -5.15 -21.40 -7.40
N PRO A 116 -5.34 -22.73 -7.52
CA PRO A 116 -4.48 -23.59 -8.33
C PRO A 116 -4.61 -23.34 -9.84
N LEU A 117 -5.63 -22.60 -10.29
CA LEU A 117 -5.81 -22.20 -11.68
C LEU A 117 -4.90 -21.05 -12.09
N LEU A 118 -4.30 -20.35 -11.12
CA LEU A 118 -3.26 -19.36 -11.40
C LEU A 118 -2.00 -20.08 -11.88
N THR A 119 -1.80 -20.13 -13.19
CA THR A 119 -0.63 -20.75 -13.84
C THR A 119 0.39 -19.74 -14.34
N ASP A 120 -0.02 -18.48 -14.49
CA ASP A 120 0.82 -17.36 -14.92
C ASP A 120 0.90 -16.31 -13.82
N ILE A 121 2.09 -16.10 -13.28
CA ILE A 121 2.34 -15.13 -12.21
C ILE A 121 2.00 -13.70 -12.62
N SER A 122 2.04 -13.36 -13.91
CA SER A 122 1.66 -12.02 -14.39
C SER A 122 0.18 -11.71 -14.17
N GLN A 123 -0.65 -12.74 -14.02
CA GLN A 123 -2.07 -12.63 -13.70
C GLN A 123 -2.35 -12.50 -12.19
N ALA A 124 -1.33 -12.66 -11.34
CA ALA A 124 -1.50 -12.50 -9.90
C ALA A 124 -1.99 -11.09 -9.55
N ARG A 125 -2.80 -11.00 -8.50
CA ARG A 125 -3.41 -9.75 -8.01
C ARG A 125 -3.26 -9.63 -6.51
N MET A 126 -2.01 -9.65 -6.03
CA MET A 126 -1.65 -9.62 -4.61
C MET A 126 -1.98 -8.28 -3.93
N GLY A 127 -1.92 -7.21 -4.70
CA GLY A 127 -2.18 -5.84 -4.24
C GLY A 127 -2.18 -4.86 -5.41
N LEU A 128 -2.14 -3.59 -5.07
CA LEU A 128 -2.01 -2.50 -6.04
C LEU A 128 -1.01 -1.46 -5.53
N ALA A 129 -0.03 -1.13 -6.35
CA ALA A 129 0.89 -0.05 -6.05
C ALA A 129 0.18 1.30 -6.19
N VAL A 130 0.35 2.15 -5.19
CA VAL A 130 -0.24 3.50 -5.14
C VAL A 130 0.86 4.47 -4.76
N LEU A 131 0.96 5.57 -5.48
CA LEU A 131 1.83 6.67 -5.12
C LEU A 131 1.13 7.51 -4.04
N ILE A 132 1.55 7.33 -2.79
CA ILE A 132 0.89 7.94 -1.62
C ILE A 132 1.50 9.28 -1.20
N ASP A 133 2.74 9.52 -1.59
CA ASP A 133 3.51 10.70 -1.20
C ASP A 133 4.15 11.36 -2.43
N HIS A 134 3.42 12.32 -3.00
CA HIS A 134 3.91 13.10 -4.13
C HIS A 134 4.93 14.16 -3.69
N GLU A 135 4.84 14.64 -2.45
CA GLU A 135 5.66 15.75 -1.96
C GLU A 135 7.12 15.34 -1.79
N SER A 136 7.38 14.12 -1.34
CA SER A 136 8.74 13.61 -1.19
C SER A 136 9.26 12.85 -2.42
N CYS A 137 8.39 12.48 -3.36
CA CYS A 137 8.80 11.76 -4.56
C CYS A 137 9.72 12.62 -5.43
N LEU A 138 10.93 12.13 -5.70
CA LEU A 138 11.95 12.87 -6.45
C LEU A 138 11.48 13.34 -7.83
N ASN A 139 10.66 12.53 -8.52
CA ASN A 139 10.12 12.92 -9.83
C ASN A 139 9.16 14.11 -9.72
N PHE A 140 8.30 14.13 -8.70
CA PHE A 140 7.39 15.24 -8.46
C PHE A 140 8.11 16.49 -7.95
N LEU A 141 9.28 16.32 -7.33
CA LEU A 141 10.19 17.42 -7.00
C LEU A 141 10.97 17.98 -8.22
N GLY A 142 10.73 17.43 -9.40
CA GLY A 142 11.42 17.84 -10.64
C GLY A 142 12.84 17.27 -10.76
N LEU A 143 13.20 16.30 -9.93
CA LEU A 143 14.44 15.54 -10.03
C LEU A 143 14.22 14.29 -10.90
N ARG A 144 15.30 13.67 -11.36
CA ARG A 144 15.20 12.46 -12.16
C ARG A 144 15.28 11.22 -11.27
N CYS A 145 14.22 10.42 -11.27
CA CYS A 145 14.19 9.12 -10.62
C CYS A 145 13.25 8.19 -11.41
N ASP A 146 13.73 7.02 -11.79
CA ASP A 146 12.96 6.02 -12.55
C ASP A 146 13.05 4.61 -11.93
N VAL A 147 13.46 4.52 -10.66
CA VAL A 147 13.73 3.24 -9.99
C VAL A 147 12.47 2.37 -9.92
N CYS A 148 11.34 2.91 -9.45
CA CYS A 148 10.08 2.15 -9.34
C CYS A 148 9.59 1.61 -10.71
N TYR A 149 9.83 2.36 -11.78
CA TYR A 149 9.54 1.94 -13.13
C TYR A 149 10.47 0.81 -13.60
N ARG A 150 11.79 0.96 -13.40
CA ARG A 150 12.78 -0.02 -13.88
C ARG A 150 12.73 -1.37 -13.19
N VAL A 151 12.35 -1.40 -11.91
CA VAL A 151 12.27 -2.66 -11.14
C VAL A 151 10.96 -3.40 -11.33
N CYS A 152 10.02 -2.82 -12.08
CA CYS A 152 8.72 -3.44 -12.31
C CYS A 152 8.87 -4.64 -13.26
N PRO A 153 8.46 -5.86 -12.86
CA PRO A 153 8.53 -7.02 -13.75
C PRO A 153 7.56 -6.92 -14.94
N VAL A 154 6.53 -6.07 -14.81
CA VAL A 154 5.54 -5.81 -15.88
C VAL A 154 5.69 -4.33 -16.33
N ILE A 155 6.92 -3.96 -16.65
CA ILE A 155 7.28 -2.61 -17.12
C ILE A 155 6.47 -2.22 -18.36
N ASP A 156 6.18 -0.94 -18.54
CA ASP A 156 5.37 -0.35 -19.62
C ASP A 156 3.89 -0.76 -19.63
N GLN A 157 3.50 -1.79 -18.88
CA GLN A 157 2.09 -2.19 -18.74
C GLN A 157 1.56 -1.83 -17.35
N ALA A 158 2.24 -2.25 -16.29
CA ALA A 158 1.82 -1.98 -14.90
C ALA A 158 2.25 -0.60 -14.40
N ILE A 159 3.36 -0.08 -14.91
CA ILE A 159 3.86 1.25 -14.59
C ILE A 159 4.44 1.91 -15.83
N THR A 160 4.07 3.15 -16.06
CA THR A 160 4.57 3.99 -17.17
C THR A 160 5.14 5.29 -16.62
N LEU A 161 5.89 6.02 -17.45
CA LEU A 161 6.42 7.34 -17.12
C LEU A 161 5.76 8.39 -17.99
N GLU A 162 4.91 9.22 -17.39
CA GLU A 162 4.28 10.34 -18.10
C GLU A 162 5.23 11.53 -18.14
N LYS A 163 5.40 12.11 -19.34
CA LYS A 163 6.20 13.32 -19.53
C LYS A 163 5.35 14.54 -19.23
N VAL A 164 5.77 15.33 -18.26
CA VAL A 164 5.14 16.58 -17.88
C VAL A 164 6.18 17.69 -17.91
N SER A 165 5.78 18.91 -18.29
CA SER A 165 6.67 20.08 -18.22
C SER A 165 7.17 20.28 -16.80
N ASN A 166 8.45 20.58 -16.65
CA ASN A 166 9.05 20.82 -15.34
C ASN A 166 9.03 22.32 -15.01
N PRO A 167 8.11 22.80 -14.19
CA PRO A 167 7.97 24.22 -13.86
C PRO A 167 9.17 24.76 -13.07
N ARG A 168 9.98 23.85 -12.49
CA ARG A 168 11.13 24.23 -11.66
C ARG A 168 12.37 24.59 -12.48
N SER A 169 12.61 23.90 -13.59
CA SER A 169 13.82 24.11 -14.40
C SER A 169 13.54 24.67 -15.77
N ASP A 170 12.32 24.53 -16.26
CA ASP A 170 11.86 24.87 -17.61
C ASP A 170 12.69 24.24 -18.76
N ARG A 171 13.60 23.33 -18.43
CA ARG A 171 14.56 22.72 -19.38
C ARG A 171 14.35 21.22 -19.58
N HIS A 172 13.84 20.52 -18.56
CA HIS A 172 13.72 19.06 -18.57
C HIS A 172 12.32 18.66 -18.22
N ALA A 173 11.78 17.68 -18.92
CA ALA A 173 10.50 17.07 -18.54
C ALA A 173 10.65 16.29 -17.21
N MET A 174 9.64 16.37 -16.37
CA MET A 174 9.43 15.41 -15.29
C MET A 174 8.90 14.12 -15.88
N LEU A 175 9.33 12.99 -15.32
CA LEU A 175 8.89 11.66 -15.69
C LEU A 175 8.07 11.09 -14.55
N LEU A 176 6.77 11.33 -14.54
CA LEU A 176 5.90 10.94 -13.45
C LEU A 176 5.52 9.46 -13.56
N PRO A 177 5.80 8.64 -12.53
CA PRO A 177 5.41 7.25 -12.52
C PRO A 177 3.88 7.11 -12.38
N THR A 178 3.26 6.47 -13.36
CA THR A 178 1.82 6.20 -13.39
C THR A 178 1.59 4.71 -13.30
N VAL A 179 0.79 4.26 -12.33
CA VAL A 179 0.48 2.85 -12.10
C VAL A 179 -0.86 2.51 -12.75
N HIS A 180 -0.89 1.42 -13.51
CA HIS A 180 -2.08 0.87 -14.17
C HIS A 180 -2.61 -0.32 -13.37
N ALA A 181 -3.80 -0.16 -12.78
CA ALA A 181 -4.37 -1.11 -11.83
C ALA A 181 -4.64 -2.49 -12.43
N GLU A 182 -5.01 -2.56 -13.73
CA GLU A 182 -5.31 -3.81 -14.42
C GLU A 182 -4.08 -4.68 -14.62
N ALA A 183 -2.91 -4.08 -14.86
CA ALA A 183 -1.67 -4.78 -15.11
C ALA A 183 -0.80 -4.95 -13.84
N CYS A 184 -1.05 -4.16 -12.79
CA CYS A 184 -0.28 -4.24 -11.57
C CYS A 184 -0.57 -5.53 -10.79
N THR A 185 0.46 -6.34 -10.57
CA THR A 185 0.39 -7.59 -9.80
C THR A 185 0.46 -7.37 -8.29
N GLY A 186 0.98 -6.21 -7.84
CA GLY A 186 1.17 -5.93 -6.42
C GLY A 186 2.38 -6.63 -5.79
N CYS A 187 3.38 -7.00 -6.58
CA CYS A 187 4.56 -7.73 -6.12
C CYS A 187 5.42 -6.99 -5.07
N GLY A 188 5.35 -5.66 -5.02
CA GLY A 188 6.07 -4.86 -4.03
C GLY A 188 7.47 -4.42 -4.43
N LYS A 189 8.02 -4.82 -5.56
CA LYS A 189 9.38 -4.43 -5.98
C LYS A 189 9.57 -2.93 -6.09
N CYS A 190 8.56 -2.20 -6.54
CA CYS A 190 8.60 -0.74 -6.62
C CYS A 190 8.67 -0.05 -5.25
N GLU A 191 7.95 -0.57 -4.25
CA GLU A 191 7.99 -0.08 -2.88
C GLU A 191 9.33 -0.40 -2.22
N HIS A 192 9.79 -1.65 -2.35
CA HIS A 192 11.07 -2.10 -1.80
C HIS A 192 12.24 -1.27 -2.32
N SER A 193 12.28 -1.03 -3.62
CA SER A 193 13.41 -0.36 -4.28
C SER A 193 13.32 1.17 -4.23
N CYS A 194 12.25 1.75 -3.68
CA CYS A 194 12.15 3.20 -3.54
C CYS A 194 13.33 3.74 -2.72
N VAL A 195 14.04 4.72 -3.27
CA VAL A 195 15.27 5.29 -2.68
C VAL A 195 15.02 6.11 -1.43
N LEU A 196 13.78 6.49 -1.17
CA LEU A 196 13.39 7.26 0.01
C LEU A 196 13.32 6.34 1.23
N GLU A 197 13.66 6.86 2.40
CA GLU A 197 13.52 6.14 3.68
C GLU A 197 12.08 5.67 3.88
N ARG A 198 11.11 6.58 3.69
CA ARG A 198 9.69 6.24 3.54
C ARG A 198 9.35 6.20 2.06
N ALA A 199 9.02 5.02 1.56
CA ALA A 199 8.68 4.88 0.16
C ALA A 199 7.49 5.76 -0.23
N ALA A 200 7.67 6.57 -1.28
CA ALA A 200 6.59 7.39 -1.84
C ALA A 200 5.52 6.56 -2.55
N ILE A 201 5.89 5.38 -3.04
CA ILE A 201 4.99 4.39 -3.63
C ILE A 201 4.82 3.23 -2.66
N LYS A 202 3.57 2.87 -2.37
CA LYS A 202 3.23 1.76 -1.48
C LYS A 202 2.33 0.76 -2.17
N VAL A 203 2.50 -0.52 -1.84
CA VAL A 203 1.57 -1.56 -2.28
C VAL A 203 0.54 -1.79 -1.18
N LEU A 204 -0.70 -1.65 -1.54
CA LEU A 204 -1.84 -1.83 -0.66
C LEU A 204 -2.70 -3.00 -1.14
N PRO A 205 -3.39 -3.71 -0.25
CA PRO A 205 -4.46 -4.63 -0.65
C PRO A 205 -5.42 -3.93 -1.60
N ARG A 206 -5.86 -4.61 -2.66
CA ARG A 206 -6.67 -3.99 -3.73
C ARG A 206 -7.93 -3.31 -3.20
N ALA A 207 -8.62 -3.94 -2.25
CA ALA A 207 -9.81 -3.37 -1.63
C ALA A 207 -9.54 -2.01 -0.95
N LEU A 208 -8.37 -1.85 -0.29
CA LEU A 208 -7.97 -0.57 0.29
C LEU A 208 -7.54 0.44 -0.78
N ALA A 209 -6.77 -0.01 -1.78
CA ALA A 209 -6.25 0.85 -2.83
C ALA A 209 -7.36 1.41 -3.72
N GLN A 210 -8.42 0.62 -3.98
CA GLN A 210 -9.56 1.00 -4.81
C GLN A 210 -10.68 1.69 -4.01
N GLY A 211 -10.67 1.58 -2.67
CA GLY A 211 -11.72 2.06 -1.79
C GLY A 211 -13.02 1.24 -1.89
N GLU A 212 -13.93 1.42 -0.94
CA GLU A 212 -15.26 0.75 -0.97
C GLU A 212 -16.20 1.30 -2.06
N LEU A 213 -15.82 2.37 -2.73
CA LEU A 213 -16.67 3.14 -3.65
C LEU A 213 -16.55 2.71 -5.12
N GLY A 214 -16.05 1.51 -5.40
CA GLY A 214 -16.12 0.93 -6.74
C GLY A 214 -15.11 1.50 -7.76
N PRO A 215 -15.41 1.43 -9.06
CA PRO A 215 -14.45 1.66 -10.16
C PRO A 215 -13.95 3.12 -10.29
N HIS A 216 -14.15 3.93 -9.28
CA HIS A 216 -13.79 5.35 -9.28
C HIS A 216 -12.36 5.65 -8.84
N TYR A 217 -11.49 4.65 -8.66
CA TYR A 217 -10.08 4.92 -8.54
C TYR A 217 -9.50 5.31 -9.91
N ARG A 218 -9.99 6.40 -10.38
CA ARG A 218 -9.23 7.20 -11.36
C ARG A 218 -8.10 7.84 -10.58
N LYS A 219 -6.93 7.92 -11.22
CA LYS A 219 -5.75 8.63 -10.74
C LYS A 219 -6.18 9.75 -9.80
N GLY A 220 -5.67 9.81 -8.57
CA GLY A 220 -6.15 10.73 -7.54
C GLY A 220 -6.19 12.22 -7.94
N TRP A 221 -5.57 12.57 -9.07
CA TRP A 221 -5.58 13.88 -9.70
C TRP A 221 -6.61 14.07 -10.83
N GLU A 222 -7.31 13.01 -11.25
CA GLU A 222 -8.38 13.09 -12.26
C GLU A 222 -9.79 13.11 -11.65
N SER A 223 -9.90 13.23 -10.32
CA SER A 223 -11.21 13.39 -9.70
C SER A 223 -11.83 14.70 -10.18
N THR A 224 -12.85 14.58 -10.97
CA THR A 224 -13.70 15.72 -11.34
C THR A 224 -14.74 15.93 -10.25
N ASN A 225 -15.02 17.17 -9.89
CA ASN A 225 -16.16 17.49 -9.03
C ASN A 225 -17.48 17.08 -9.70
N ARG A 226 -18.59 17.10 -8.97
CA ARG A 226 -19.92 16.80 -9.50
C ARG A 226 -20.33 17.63 -10.75
N GLN A 227 -19.59 18.67 -11.07
CA GLN A 227 -19.78 19.55 -12.22
C GLN A 227 -18.82 19.25 -13.38
N GLY A 228 -18.07 18.15 -13.33
CA GLY A 228 -17.15 17.73 -14.40
C GLY A 228 -15.86 18.54 -14.48
N LYS A 229 -15.57 19.40 -13.50
CA LYS A 229 -14.30 20.14 -13.44
C LYS A 229 -13.25 19.35 -12.64
N PRO A 230 -11.96 19.35 -13.07
CA PRO A 230 -10.88 18.74 -12.31
C PRO A 230 -10.85 19.32 -10.88
N GLN A 231 -10.79 18.45 -9.88
CA GLN A 231 -10.82 18.86 -8.46
C GLN A 231 -9.48 19.41 -7.97
N PHE A 232 -8.43 19.17 -8.74
CA PHE A 232 -7.12 19.76 -8.46
C PHE A 232 -7.02 21.11 -9.18
N ALA A 233 -6.60 22.10 -8.38
CA ALA A 233 -6.24 23.38 -8.92
C ALA A 233 -5.28 23.16 -10.10
N GLN A 234 -5.64 23.76 -11.22
CA GLN A 234 -4.74 23.86 -12.35
C GLN A 234 -3.39 24.42 -11.84
N PRO A 235 -2.26 24.07 -12.47
CA PRO A 235 -0.95 24.58 -12.08
C PRO A 235 -0.81 26.12 -12.11
N GLU A 236 -1.89 26.84 -12.29
CA GLU A 236 -1.96 28.31 -12.23
C GLU A 236 -2.18 28.89 -10.83
N GLN A 237 -2.29 28.12 -9.77
CA GLN A 237 -1.91 28.66 -8.48
C GLN A 237 -0.38 28.72 -8.46
N ARG A 238 0.19 29.67 -9.21
CA ARG A 238 1.46 30.27 -8.86
C ARG A 238 1.34 30.55 -7.37
N LEU A 239 2.13 29.85 -6.58
CA LEU A 239 2.53 30.38 -5.28
C LEU A 239 2.74 31.86 -5.51
N PRO A 240 2.13 32.77 -4.72
CA PRO A 240 2.38 34.21 -4.89
C PRO A 240 3.87 34.32 -5.04
N ALA A 241 4.30 34.94 -6.13
CA ALA A 241 5.72 35.15 -6.38
C ALA A 241 6.25 35.64 -5.06
N GLN A 242 7.11 34.84 -4.42
CA GLN A 242 7.84 35.32 -3.27
C GLN A 242 8.53 36.55 -3.82
N THR A 243 7.94 37.68 -3.50
CA THR A 243 8.45 38.97 -3.87
C THR A 243 9.89 38.99 -3.40
N ASP A 244 10.72 39.32 -4.28
CA ASP A 244 12.15 39.50 -4.31
C ASP A 244 12.82 40.12 -3.07
N ASP A 245 12.55 39.59 -1.86
CA ASP A 245 13.27 39.90 -0.63
C ASP A 245 14.48 38.97 -0.39
N LEU A 246 14.76 38.06 -1.29
CA LEU A 246 16.09 37.50 -1.41
C LEU A 246 16.94 38.55 -2.12
N GLY A 247 17.56 39.39 -1.32
CA GLY A 247 18.50 40.37 -1.77
C GLY A 247 19.46 39.79 -2.80
N PRO A 248 20.08 40.61 -3.67
CA PRO A 248 20.77 40.18 -4.88
C PRO A 248 21.69 39.01 -4.54
N LEU A 249 21.36 37.83 -5.04
CA LEU A 249 22.26 36.69 -5.02
C LEU A 249 23.56 37.16 -5.58
N ARG A 250 24.55 37.30 -4.70
CA ARG A 250 25.89 37.71 -5.06
C ARG A 250 26.29 36.90 -6.29
N SER A 251 26.54 37.60 -7.38
CA SER A 251 27.17 37.08 -8.58
C SER A 251 28.63 36.72 -8.27
N GLY A 252 28.79 35.61 -7.60
CA GLY A 252 30.05 35.05 -7.15
C GLY A 252 29.89 33.54 -7.07
N ALA A 253 29.59 32.92 -8.22
CA ALA A 253 29.77 31.49 -8.36
C ALA A 253 31.27 31.23 -8.22
N GLN A 254 31.70 30.82 -7.03
CA GLN A 254 33.03 30.24 -6.89
C GLN A 254 33.10 29.01 -7.79
N PRO A 255 34.09 28.91 -8.67
CA PRO A 255 34.26 27.69 -9.46
C PRO A 255 34.45 26.51 -8.52
N TYR A 256 33.75 25.42 -8.80
CA TYR A 256 33.92 24.15 -8.11
C TYR A 256 35.43 23.81 -8.06
N PRO A 257 36.00 23.49 -6.89
CA PRO A 257 37.39 23.09 -6.84
C PRO A 257 37.56 21.82 -7.69
N ALA A 258 38.58 21.85 -8.58
CA ALA A 258 38.92 20.71 -9.39
C ALA A 258 39.15 19.45 -8.51
N PRO A 259 38.77 18.26 -8.95
CA PRO A 259 39.05 17.04 -8.23
C PRO A 259 40.54 16.92 -7.98
N ARG A 260 40.94 16.69 -6.72
CA ARG A 260 42.35 16.46 -6.37
C ARG A 260 42.85 15.26 -7.18
N ALA A 261 43.94 15.47 -7.91
CA ALA A 261 44.66 14.39 -8.54
C ALA A 261 44.98 13.30 -7.49
N ALA A 262 44.72 12.05 -7.86
CA ALA A 262 45.08 10.92 -7.03
C ALA A 262 46.58 10.98 -6.72
N SER A 263 46.93 11.06 -5.45
CA SER A 263 48.33 10.98 -5.00
C SER A 263 48.87 9.59 -5.34
N GLU A 264 49.97 9.57 -6.07
CA GLU A 264 50.78 8.39 -6.33
C GLU A 264 51.14 7.67 -5.02
N PRO A 265 51.17 6.32 -5.01
CA PRO A 265 51.68 5.58 -3.85
C PRO A 265 53.15 5.84 -3.68
N ALA A 266 53.56 6.14 -2.45
CA ALA A 266 54.94 6.29 -2.05
C ALA A 266 55.69 4.96 -2.17
N PRO A 267 57.03 4.97 -2.37
CA PRO A 267 57.86 3.81 -2.65
C PRO A 267 58.01 2.82 -1.48
#